data_3ef1d6fbe1f54527a0ab57607ee6f601
#
_entry.id   3ef1d6fbe1f54527a0ab57607ee6f601
#
_cell.length_a   1.000
_cell.length_b   1.000
_cell.length_c   1.000
_cell.angle_alpha   90.00
_cell.angle_beta   90.00
_cell.angle_gamma   90.00
#
_symmetry.space_group_name_H-M   'P 1'
#
loop_
_entity.id
_entity.type
_entity.pdbx_description
1 polymer ?
#
loop_
_entity_poly.entity_id
_entity_poly.type
_entity_poly.pdbx_seq_one_letter_code
_entity_poly.pdbx_strand_id
1 'polypeptide(L)'
;MLMRIKIACVLFILSAFPTKASNLNDIVIFIRDDVYDDYNRFLNDRQPSEVKDFTGAYIRRDVVDMIIAQQALMLGGFTKSFSYHTGNVNFRKTKLLEDGKLLISFDSVWSLDAEQLAKDVYISDAVIRKGEYYAGVFTSPSNHRVLKLQKREDFKSLTAVSTPKWLTDWQTLSALPLKELLREDEWLSQVRMVSMKWVDFVMMPLMPSLKNQYHLEDIRLVAVPNIVLQLNDSRHFIISKHHPDATQAYAALQAGLKQLRKQGAIEKAYKEAGFIPNLNDYTVINSTD
;
A
#
# COMPACT_ATOMS: atom_id res chain seq x y z
N MET A 1 15.93 -66.27 -33.47
CA MET A 1 15.96 -65.66 -32.11
C MET A 1 15.40 -64.22 -32.26
N LEU A 2 14.06 -64.07 -32.08
CA LEU A 2 13.35 -62.82 -32.30
C LEU A 2 13.25 -62.07 -30.94
N MET A 3 13.83 -60.89 -30.91
CA MET A 3 13.81 -59.99 -29.73
C MET A 3 12.52 -59.13 -29.77
N ARG A 4 11.61 -59.38 -28.82
CA ARG A 4 10.36 -58.62 -28.68
C ARG A 4 10.64 -57.31 -27.89
N ILE A 5 10.55 -56.17 -28.58
CA ILE A 5 10.59 -54.85 -27.97
C ILE A 5 9.21 -54.56 -27.36
N LYS A 6 9.15 -54.38 -26.02
CA LYS A 6 7.94 -53.89 -25.34
C LYS A 6 8.00 -52.36 -25.31
N ILE A 7 7.08 -51.74 -26.04
CA ILE A 7 6.84 -50.29 -25.98
C ILE A 7 5.93 -50.04 -24.77
N ALA A 8 6.45 -49.37 -23.75
CA ALA A 8 5.67 -48.87 -22.63
C ALA A 8 5.09 -47.50 -23.00
N CYS A 9 3.78 -47.43 -23.20
CA CYS A 9 3.07 -46.15 -23.28
C CYS A 9 2.98 -45.51 -21.89
N VAL A 10 3.71 -44.40 -21.70
CA VAL A 10 3.54 -43.55 -20.54
C VAL A 10 2.39 -42.59 -20.84
N LEU A 11 1.25 -42.80 -20.19
CA LEU A 11 0.15 -41.83 -20.19
C LEU A 11 0.53 -40.66 -19.34
N PHE A 12 0.81 -39.51 -19.95
CA PHE A 12 0.86 -38.20 -19.26
C PHE A 12 -0.57 -37.78 -18.96
N ILE A 13 -0.97 -37.90 -17.69
CA ILE A 13 -2.19 -37.28 -17.18
C ILE A 13 -1.88 -35.78 -17.01
N LEU A 14 -2.29 -34.96 -18.00
CA LEU A 14 -2.35 -33.52 -17.81
C LEU A 14 -3.45 -33.23 -16.78
N SER A 15 -3.08 -32.96 -15.56
CA SER A 15 -3.97 -32.34 -14.56
C SER A 15 -4.27 -30.91 -15.01
N ALA A 16 -5.40 -30.69 -15.64
CA ALA A 16 -5.93 -29.37 -15.93
C ALA A 16 -6.34 -28.75 -14.59
N PHE A 17 -5.54 -27.82 -14.09
CA PHE A 17 -6.00 -26.94 -13.03
C PHE A 17 -7.14 -26.08 -13.58
N PRO A 18 -8.30 -25.98 -12.91
CA PRO A 18 -9.38 -25.14 -13.36
C PRO A 18 -8.92 -23.67 -13.25
N THR A 19 -8.51 -23.08 -14.35
CA THR A 19 -8.45 -21.63 -14.49
C THR A 19 -9.87 -21.13 -14.32
N LYS A 20 -10.15 -20.45 -13.21
CA LYS A 20 -11.43 -19.77 -12.97
C LYS A 20 -11.59 -18.74 -14.09
N ALA A 21 -12.45 -19.04 -15.06
CA ALA A 21 -12.75 -18.10 -16.13
C ALA A 21 -13.29 -16.82 -15.49
N SER A 22 -12.66 -15.67 -15.77
CA SER A 22 -13.17 -14.37 -15.35
C SER A 22 -14.51 -14.17 -16.05
N ASN A 23 -15.58 -14.00 -15.27
CA ASN A 23 -16.85 -13.60 -15.82
C ASN A 23 -16.70 -12.20 -16.43
N LEU A 24 -17.27 -11.99 -17.61
CA LEU A 24 -17.26 -10.68 -18.30
C LEU A 24 -17.86 -9.52 -17.46
N ASN A 25 -18.50 -9.83 -16.33
CA ASN A 25 -19.11 -8.88 -15.40
C ASN A 25 -18.27 -8.62 -14.14
N ASP A 26 -17.10 -9.24 -14.00
CA ASP A 26 -16.25 -9.02 -12.82
C ASP A 26 -15.54 -7.69 -12.89
N ILE A 27 -15.47 -7.00 -11.74
CA ILE A 27 -14.65 -5.80 -11.58
C ILE A 27 -13.18 -6.20 -11.42
N VAL A 28 -12.34 -5.68 -12.30
CA VAL A 28 -10.91 -5.96 -12.24
C VAL A 28 -10.25 -5.16 -11.13
N ILE A 29 -9.57 -5.86 -10.22
CA ILE A 29 -8.60 -5.27 -9.28
C ILE A 29 -7.23 -5.36 -9.95
N PHE A 30 -6.67 -4.20 -10.29
CA PHE A 30 -5.33 -4.12 -10.90
C PHE A 30 -4.31 -3.81 -9.81
N ILE A 31 -3.42 -4.76 -9.51
CA ILE A 31 -2.53 -4.72 -8.34
C ILE A 31 -1.14 -5.25 -8.69
N ARG A 32 -0.10 -4.83 -7.93
CA ARG A 32 1.26 -5.36 -8.09
C ARG A 32 1.32 -6.82 -7.63
N ASP A 33 2.21 -7.61 -8.27
CA ASP A 33 2.40 -9.02 -7.96
C ASP A 33 2.70 -9.25 -6.47
N ASP A 34 3.63 -8.50 -5.89
CA ASP A 34 4.05 -8.62 -4.49
C ASP A 34 2.92 -8.29 -3.49
N VAL A 35 2.06 -7.33 -3.83
CA VAL A 35 0.89 -7.00 -2.99
C VAL A 35 -0.16 -8.09 -3.09
N TYR A 36 -0.38 -8.65 -4.28
CA TYR A 36 -1.33 -9.73 -4.47
C TYR A 36 -0.92 -11.02 -3.73
N ASP A 37 0.37 -11.33 -3.76
CA ASP A 37 0.90 -12.47 -2.99
C ASP A 37 0.70 -12.28 -1.48
N ASP A 38 1.01 -11.10 -0.94
CA ASP A 38 0.79 -10.78 0.47
C ASP A 38 -0.70 -10.80 0.83
N TYR A 39 -1.56 -10.28 -0.05
CA TYR A 39 -3.02 -10.30 0.13
C TYR A 39 -3.55 -11.73 0.23
N ASN A 40 -3.16 -12.63 -0.69
CA ASN A 40 -3.60 -14.02 -0.66
C ASN A 40 -3.09 -14.77 0.59
N ARG A 41 -1.82 -14.55 0.96
CA ARG A 41 -1.24 -15.16 2.17
C ARG A 41 -1.90 -14.64 3.43
N PHE A 42 -2.24 -13.36 3.48
CA PHE A 42 -2.95 -12.78 4.62
C PHE A 42 -4.39 -13.28 4.72
N LEU A 43 -5.10 -13.37 3.60
CA LEU A 43 -6.46 -13.91 3.59
C LEU A 43 -6.50 -15.37 4.01
N ASN A 44 -5.56 -16.20 3.56
CA ASN A 44 -5.49 -17.63 3.89
C ASN A 44 -6.87 -18.29 3.70
N ASP A 45 -7.40 -18.23 2.48
CA ASP A 45 -8.72 -18.73 2.03
C ASP A 45 -9.96 -18.01 2.61
N ARG A 46 -9.80 -17.02 3.51
CA ARG A 46 -10.91 -16.19 4.00
C ARG A 46 -11.40 -15.25 2.90
N GLN A 47 -12.69 -14.94 2.90
CA GLN A 47 -13.20 -13.85 2.08
C GLN A 47 -12.85 -12.49 2.70
N PRO A 48 -12.64 -11.43 1.91
CA PRO A 48 -12.39 -10.08 2.44
C PRO A 48 -13.45 -9.62 3.45
N SER A 49 -14.72 -9.99 3.24
CA SER A 49 -15.85 -9.69 4.16
C SER A 49 -15.75 -10.34 5.52
N GLU A 50 -15.00 -11.41 5.65
CA GLU A 50 -14.82 -12.17 6.90
C GLU A 50 -13.68 -11.61 7.77
N VAL A 51 -12.81 -10.77 7.18
CA VAL A 51 -11.65 -10.22 7.89
C VAL A 51 -12.10 -9.17 8.91
N LYS A 52 -11.85 -9.42 10.18
CA LYS A 52 -12.11 -8.53 11.31
C LYS A 52 -10.87 -8.25 12.16
N ASP A 53 -9.80 -9.00 11.91
CA ASP A 53 -8.50 -8.90 12.57
C ASP A 53 -7.45 -8.67 11.50
N PHE A 54 -6.70 -7.58 11.63
CA PHE A 54 -5.66 -7.13 10.70
C PHE A 54 -4.26 -7.27 11.31
N THR A 55 -4.11 -8.12 12.31
CA THR A 55 -2.79 -8.48 12.88
C THR A 55 -2.13 -9.59 12.08
N GLY A 56 -0.82 -9.74 12.22
CA GLY A 56 -0.07 -10.90 11.71
C GLY A 56 0.89 -10.60 10.56
N ALA A 57 1.38 -11.67 9.96
CA ALA A 57 2.30 -11.59 8.82
C ALA A 57 1.55 -11.21 7.51
N TYR A 58 2.30 -10.71 6.55
CA TYR A 58 1.83 -10.32 5.21
C TYR A 58 0.84 -9.16 5.19
N ILE A 59 0.49 -8.58 6.36
CA ILE A 59 -0.31 -7.37 6.38
C ILE A 59 0.55 -6.16 6.03
N ARG A 60 0.07 -5.39 5.10
CA ARG A 60 0.66 -4.11 4.67
C ARG A 60 -0.46 -3.17 4.27
N ARG A 61 -0.18 -1.86 4.21
CA ARG A 61 -1.19 -0.85 3.92
C ARG A 61 -2.05 -1.20 2.69
N ASP A 62 -1.40 -1.60 1.61
CA ASP A 62 -2.10 -1.92 0.36
C ASP A 62 -3.07 -3.10 0.52
N VAL A 63 -2.72 -4.08 1.36
CA VAL A 63 -3.60 -5.21 1.70
C VAL A 63 -4.79 -4.75 2.54
N VAL A 64 -4.57 -3.87 3.53
CA VAL A 64 -5.65 -3.26 4.31
C VAL A 64 -6.59 -2.47 3.39
N ASP A 65 -6.04 -1.63 2.52
CA ASP A 65 -6.79 -0.83 1.56
C ASP A 65 -7.69 -1.72 0.69
N MET A 66 -7.14 -2.82 0.12
CA MET A 66 -7.90 -3.76 -0.71
C MET A 66 -9.07 -4.40 0.04
N ILE A 67 -8.86 -4.81 1.29
CA ILE A 67 -9.89 -5.45 2.11
C ILE A 67 -10.97 -4.43 2.48
N ILE A 68 -10.59 -3.25 2.98
CA ILE A 68 -11.53 -2.19 3.38
C ILE A 68 -12.35 -1.70 2.19
N ALA A 69 -11.75 -1.53 1.00
CA ALA A 69 -12.50 -1.13 -0.19
C ALA A 69 -13.56 -2.16 -0.59
N GLN A 70 -13.20 -3.45 -0.58
CA GLN A 70 -14.14 -4.53 -0.89
C GLN A 70 -15.24 -4.63 0.16
N GLN A 71 -14.91 -4.55 1.45
CA GLN A 71 -15.90 -4.53 2.53
C GLN A 71 -16.86 -3.34 2.39
N ALA A 72 -16.34 -2.15 2.11
CA ALA A 72 -17.16 -0.95 1.93
C ALA A 72 -18.11 -1.08 0.73
N LEU A 73 -17.60 -1.54 -0.41
CA LEU A 73 -18.43 -1.77 -1.61
C LEU A 73 -19.58 -2.75 -1.32
N MET A 74 -19.28 -3.88 -0.68
CA MET A 74 -20.29 -4.90 -0.33
C MET A 74 -21.32 -4.38 0.67
N LEU A 75 -20.89 -3.72 1.74
CA LEU A 75 -21.78 -3.13 2.75
C LEU A 75 -22.69 -2.04 2.17
N GLY A 76 -22.20 -1.33 1.16
CA GLY A 76 -22.97 -0.32 0.43
C GLY A 76 -23.89 -0.89 -0.66
N GLY A 77 -23.93 -2.23 -0.83
CA GLY A 77 -24.82 -2.90 -1.78
C GLY A 77 -24.27 -3.08 -3.19
N PHE A 78 -22.95 -2.97 -3.39
CA PHE A 78 -22.33 -3.30 -4.66
C PHE A 78 -22.13 -4.81 -4.75
N THR A 79 -22.82 -5.46 -5.71
CA THR A 79 -22.96 -6.94 -5.77
C THR A 79 -22.08 -7.62 -6.82
N LYS A 80 -21.32 -6.85 -7.61
CA LYS A 80 -20.43 -7.44 -8.61
C LYS A 80 -19.25 -8.12 -7.93
N SER A 81 -18.83 -9.23 -8.52
CA SER A 81 -17.63 -9.96 -8.11
C SER A 81 -16.35 -9.26 -8.59
N PHE A 82 -15.23 -9.67 -8.00
CA PHE A 82 -13.91 -9.11 -8.31
C PHE A 82 -13.02 -10.19 -8.94
N SER A 83 -12.24 -9.79 -9.92
CA SER A 83 -11.16 -10.57 -10.50
C SER A 83 -9.84 -9.79 -10.35
N TYR A 84 -8.72 -10.51 -10.31
CA TYR A 84 -7.41 -9.88 -10.08
C TYR A 84 -6.57 -9.93 -11.34
N HIS A 85 -5.98 -8.79 -11.67
CA HIS A 85 -4.99 -8.67 -12.73
C HIS A 85 -3.71 -8.11 -12.14
N THR A 86 -2.65 -8.91 -12.17
CA THR A 86 -1.38 -8.56 -11.54
C THR A 86 -0.37 -8.04 -12.57
N GLY A 87 0.64 -7.33 -12.10
CA GLY A 87 1.73 -6.82 -12.93
C GLY A 87 2.40 -5.56 -12.36
N ASN A 88 3.34 -4.99 -13.12
CA ASN A 88 3.95 -3.72 -12.75
C ASN A 88 3.01 -2.56 -13.11
N VAL A 89 2.39 -1.97 -12.07
CA VAL A 89 1.21 -1.10 -12.22
C VAL A 89 1.48 0.41 -12.10
N ASN A 90 2.68 0.84 -11.68
CA ASN A 90 2.93 2.17 -11.10
C ASN A 90 2.24 3.37 -11.81
N PHE A 91 2.42 3.57 -13.11
CA PHE A 91 1.80 4.70 -13.81
C PHE A 91 0.62 4.30 -14.71
N ARG A 92 0.46 3.01 -14.96
CA ARG A 92 -0.59 2.49 -15.85
C ARG A 92 -1.98 2.60 -15.21
N LYS A 93 -2.06 2.49 -13.89
CA LYS A 93 -3.32 2.53 -13.15
C LYS A 93 -4.08 3.85 -13.34
N THR A 94 -3.39 4.99 -13.24
CA THR A 94 -3.99 6.30 -13.47
C THR A 94 -4.61 6.39 -14.86
N LYS A 95 -3.86 5.98 -15.89
CA LYS A 95 -4.35 5.99 -17.27
C LYS A 95 -5.55 5.07 -17.48
N LEU A 96 -5.59 3.92 -16.84
CA LEU A 96 -6.74 3.00 -16.90
C LEU A 96 -7.99 3.58 -16.24
N LEU A 97 -7.83 4.34 -15.15
CA LEU A 97 -8.93 5.08 -14.51
C LEU A 97 -9.45 6.21 -15.41
N GLU A 98 -8.55 7.02 -15.97
CA GLU A 98 -8.90 8.09 -16.92
C GLU A 98 -9.65 7.54 -18.15
N ASP A 99 -9.23 6.39 -18.68
CA ASP A 99 -9.85 5.73 -19.83
C ASP A 99 -11.15 4.96 -19.49
N GLY A 100 -11.57 4.89 -18.23
CA GLY A 100 -12.72 4.10 -17.78
C GLY A 100 -12.52 2.58 -17.88
N LYS A 101 -11.29 2.11 -18.05
CA LYS A 101 -10.95 0.67 -18.15
C LYS A 101 -10.74 0.02 -16.78
N LEU A 102 -10.57 0.82 -15.76
CA LEU A 102 -10.49 0.41 -14.35
C LEU A 102 -11.55 1.20 -13.59
N LEU A 103 -12.38 0.50 -12.79
CA LEU A 103 -13.44 1.14 -12.02
C LEU A 103 -12.87 1.92 -10.83
N ILE A 104 -12.05 1.27 -10.02
CA ILE A 104 -11.58 1.79 -8.73
C ILE A 104 -10.11 1.45 -8.51
N SER A 105 -9.38 2.37 -7.88
CA SER A 105 -8.11 2.05 -7.26
C SER A 105 -8.37 1.42 -5.89
N PHE A 106 -8.01 0.14 -5.72
CA PHE A 106 -8.07 -0.57 -4.44
C PHE A 106 -6.87 -0.26 -3.53
N ASP A 107 -6.01 0.62 -3.96
CA ASP A 107 -4.90 1.21 -3.23
C ASP A 107 -5.24 2.69 -3.02
N SER A 108 -5.37 3.11 -1.77
CA SER A 108 -5.72 4.50 -1.45
C SER A 108 -4.61 5.45 -1.87
N VAL A 109 -4.99 6.65 -2.31
CA VAL A 109 -4.08 7.70 -2.76
C VAL A 109 -4.19 8.92 -1.85
N TRP A 110 -3.16 9.76 -1.81
CA TRP A 110 -3.19 11.03 -1.10
C TRP A 110 -4.19 12.00 -1.71
N SER A 111 -4.80 12.87 -0.89
CA SER A 111 -5.75 13.89 -1.35
C SER A 111 -5.13 14.77 -2.42
N LEU A 112 -3.91 15.23 -2.23
CA LEU A 112 -3.20 16.06 -3.20
C LEU A 112 -3.03 15.38 -4.57
N ASP A 113 -2.79 14.06 -4.58
CA ASP A 113 -2.68 13.29 -5.84
C ASP A 113 -4.07 13.04 -6.45
N ALA A 114 -5.09 12.75 -5.62
CA ALA A 114 -6.46 12.52 -6.06
C ALA A 114 -7.06 13.78 -6.70
N GLU A 115 -6.80 14.96 -6.13
CA GLU A 115 -7.28 16.24 -6.62
C GLU A 115 -6.77 16.57 -8.03
N GLN A 116 -5.56 16.16 -8.39
CA GLN A 116 -5.04 16.30 -9.75
C GLN A 116 -5.85 15.50 -10.78
N LEU A 117 -6.53 14.44 -10.34
CA LEU A 117 -7.37 13.56 -11.15
C LEU A 117 -8.87 13.89 -11.02
N ALA A 118 -9.26 14.91 -10.25
CA ALA A 118 -10.65 15.20 -9.89
C ALA A 118 -11.59 15.39 -11.10
N LYS A 119 -11.05 15.73 -12.26
CA LYS A 119 -11.81 15.80 -13.52
C LYS A 119 -12.34 14.42 -13.93
N ASP A 120 -11.53 13.37 -13.77
CA ASP A 120 -11.76 12.04 -14.32
C ASP A 120 -12.19 11.01 -13.25
N VAL A 121 -12.06 11.35 -11.94
CA VAL A 121 -12.42 10.45 -10.85
C VAL A 121 -13.34 11.09 -9.83
N TYR A 122 -14.15 10.24 -9.18
CA TYR A 122 -14.77 10.54 -7.88
C TYR A 122 -13.76 10.22 -6.77
N ILE A 123 -13.66 11.09 -5.78
CA ILE A 123 -12.80 10.92 -4.59
C ILE A 123 -13.70 10.51 -3.43
N SER A 124 -13.40 9.40 -2.76
CA SER A 124 -14.18 8.92 -1.62
C SER A 124 -14.00 9.79 -0.37
N ASP A 125 -14.80 9.55 0.67
CA ASP A 125 -14.45 9.98 2.01
C ASP A 125 -13.10 9.40 2.43
N ALA A 126 -12.38 10.11 3.30
CA ALA A 126 -11.05 9.68 3.73
C ALA A 126 -11.09 8.34 4.46
N VAL A 127 -10.24 7.39 4.06
CA VAL A 127 -10.01 6.14 4.82
C VAL A 127 -8.97 6.34 5.91
N ILE A 128 -7.94 7.15 5.65
CA ILE A 128 -7.03 7.68 6.66
C ILE A 128 -7.20 9.21 6.62
N ARG A 129 -7.54 9.80 7.74
CA ARG A 129 -7.78 11.24 7.84
C ARG A 129 -6.47 12.00 7.95
N LYS A 130 -6.53 13.28 7.63
CA LYS A 130 -5.41 14.20 7.85
C LYS A 130 -4.92 14.12 9.29
N GLY A 131 -3.61 13.90 9.46
CA GLY A 131 -2.99 13.79 10.77
C GLY A 131 -3.04 12.38 11.41
N GLU A 132 -3.70 11.39 10.78
CA GLU A 132 -3.76 10.01 11.28
C GLU A 132 -2.60 9.13 10.76
N TYR A 133 -1.87 9.56 9.74
CA TYR A 133 -0.82 8.73 9.13
C TYR A 133 0.57 9.14 9.59
N TYR A 134 1.33 8.14 10.01
CA TYR A 134 2.70 8.31 10.49
C TYR A 134 3.64 7.36 9.76
N ALA A 135 4.80 7.85 9.38
CA ALA A 135 5.84 7.08 8.75
C ALA A 135 7.10 7.02 9.61
N GLY A 136 7.83 5.93 9.50
CA GLY A 136 9.14 5.77 10.13
C GLY A 136 10.26 6.40 9.29
N VAL A 137 11.34 6.74 9.95
CA VAL A 137 12.62 7.09 9.35
C VAL A 137 13.44 5.81 9.26
N PHE A 138 13.68 5.31 8.04
CA PHE A 138 14.39 4.06 7.83
C PHE A 138 15.81 4.29 7.33
N THR A 139 16.77 3.59 7.92
CA THR A 139 18.19 3.71 7.61
C THR A 139 18.88 2.35 7.58
N SER A 140 20.12 2.32 7.09
CA SER A 140 20.98 1.13 7.19
C SER A 140 21.21 0.74 8.66
N PRO A 141 21.13 -0.56 9.03
CA PRO A 141 21.42 -1.02 10.40
C PRO A 141 22.80 -0.60 10.91
N SER A 142 23.75 -0.35 10.01
CA SER A 142 25.10 0.11 10.34
C SER A 142 25.25 1.64 10.36
N ASN A 143 24.19 2.41 10.13
CA ASN A 143 24.24 3.88 10.23
C ASN A 143 23.88 4.33 11.65
N HIS A 144 24.81 4.10 12.58
CA HIS A 144 24.62 4.40 14.01
C HIS A 144 24.36 5.88 14.29
N ARG A 145 24.74 6.80 13.41
CA ARG A 145 24.45 8.22 13.53
C ARG A 145 22.95 8.48 13.40
N VAL A 146 22.33 7.95 12.38
CA VAL A 146 20.90 8.11 12.11
C VAL A 146 20.05 7.37 13.15
N LEU A 147 20.50 6.18 13.59
CA LEU A 147 19.79 5.39 14.61
C LEU A 147 19.71 6.08 16.00
N LYS A 148 20.44 7.16 16.22
CA LYS A 148 20.43 7.94 17.46
C LYS A 148 19.60 9.22 17.39
N LEU A 149 18.86 9.44 16.30
CA LEU A 149 17.98 10.60 16.16
C LEU A 149 16.92 10.64 17.26
N GLN A 150 16.69 11.81 17.82
CA GLN A 150 15.71 12.02 18.88
C GLN A 150 14.86 13.28 18.67
N LYS A 151 15.37 14.27 17.94
CA LYS A 151 14.73 15.57 17.78
C LYS A 151 14.93 16.14 16.37
N ARG A 152 14.12 17.13 16.03
CA ARG A 152 14.09 17.76 14.70
C ARG A 152 15.45 18.33 14.27
N GLU A 153 16.20 18.92 15.21
CA GLU A 153 17.50 19.55 14.93
C GLU A 153 18.55 18.56 14.46
N ASP A 154 18.43 17.29 14.83
CA ASP A 154 19.39 16.25 14.46
C ASP A 154 19.37 15.98 12.93
N PHE A 155 18.29 16.37 12.24
CA PHE A 155 18.17 16.23 10.79
C PHE A 155 19.03 17.21 9.99
N LYS A 156 19.57 18.28 10.58
CA LYS A 156 20.35 19.32 9.88
C LYS A 156 21.59 18.79 9.13
N SER A 157 22.14 17.69 9.57
CA SER A 157 23.34 17.07 8.96
C SER A 157 23.01 15.90 8.05
N LEU A 158 21.71 15.57 7.88
CA LEU A 158 21.28 14.36 7.19
C LEU A 158 20.81 14.62 5.77
N THR A 159 20.96 13.61 4.96
CA THR A 159 20.40 13.52 3.61
C THR A 159 19.22 12.54 3.61
N ALA A 160 18.19 12.86 2.86
CA ALA A 160 17.06 11.97 2.61
C ALA A 160 16.87 11.74 1.13
N VAL A 161 16.15 10.70 0.76
CA VAL A 161 15.77 10.43 -0.63
C VAL A 161 14.26 10.23 -0.73
N SER A 162 13.67 10.81 -1.77
CA SER A 162 12.26 10.63 -2.15
C SER A 162 12.05 11.05 -3.61
N THR A 163 10.81 11.11 -4.05
CA THR A 163 10.44 11.64 -5.36
C THR A 163 9.37 12.72 -5.23
N PRO A 164 9.46 13.83 -5.99
CA PRO A 164 8.38 14.82 -6.04
C PRO A 164 7.09 14.28 -6.66
N LYS A 165 7.10 13.07 -7.23
CA LYS A 165 5.89 12.37 -7.67
C LYS A 165 5.02 11.88 -6.50
N TRP A 166 5.57 11.76 -5.31
CA TRP A 166 4.87 11.51 -4.05
C TRP A 166 4.78 12.83 -3.28
N LEU A 167 3.80 13.64 -3.64
CA LEU A 167 3.71 15.04 -3.19
C LEU A 167 3.74 15.17 -1.67
N THR A 168 2.91 14.41 -0.97
CA THR A 168 2.81 14.47 0.49
C THR A 168 4.11 14.07 1.17
N ASP A 169 4.76 13.01 0.69
CA ASP A 169 6.05 12.54 1.19
C ASP A 169 7.13 13.59 0.95
N TRP A 170 7.20 14.12 -0.27
CA TRP A 170 8.17 15.15 -0.65
C TRP A 170 8.01 16.42 0.18
N GLN A 171 6.78 16.90 0.36
CA GLN A 171 6.48 18.08 1.18
C GLN A 171 6.85 17.85 2.64
N THR A 172 6.53 16.67 3.19
CA THR A 172 6.88 16.30 4.56
C THR A 172 8.40 16.34 4.79
N LEU A 173 9.17 15.75 3.88
CA LEU A 173 10.63 15.74 3.96
C LEU A 173 11.24 17.13 3.70
N SER A 174 10.69 17.89 2.75
CA SER A 174 11.16 19.26 2.45
C SER A 174 10.96 20.23 3.61
N ALA A 175 10.00 19.97 4.49
CA ALA A 175 9.76 20.77 5.69
C ALA A 175 10.73 20.45 6.83
N LEU A 176 11.51 19.37 6.75
CA LEU A 176 12.56 19.06 7.72
C LEU A 176 13.83 19.87 7.43
N PRO A 177 14.63 20.20 8.46
CA PRO A 177 15.89 20.92 8.29
C PRO A 177 16.99 20.00 7.74
N LEU A 178 16.77 19.39 6.59
CA LEU A 178 17.72 18.48 5.97
C LEU A 178 18.94 19.21 5.40
N LYS A 179 20.10 18.55 5.40
CA LYS A 179 21.24 18.98 4.61
C LYS A 179 20.91 18.95 3.12
N GLU A 180 20.22 17.90 2.69
CA GLU A 180 19.81 17.71 1.30
C GLU A 180 18.68 16.71 1.19
N LEU A 181 17.72 16.96 0.28
CA LEU A 181 16.69 16.00 -0.15
C LEU A 181 16.98 15.62 -1.60
N LEU A 182 17.44 14.38 -1.80
CA LEU A 182 17.77 13.83 -3.10
C LEU A 182 16.52 13.33 -3.80
N ARG A 183 16.47 13.55 -5.12
CA ARG A 183 15.44 13.00 -5.97
C ARG A 183 15.90 11.67 -6.56
N GLU A 184 15.09 10.64 -6.37
CA GLU A 184 15.18 9.36 -7.08
C GLU A 184 13.75 8.85 -7.31
N ASP A 185 13.40 8.56 -8.57
CA ASP A 185 12.01 8.21 -8.92
C ASP A 185 11.70 6.71 -8.72
N GLU A 186 12.74 5.86 -8.66
CA GLU A 186 12.58 4.42 -8.52
C GLU A 186 12.75 3.97 -7.06
N TRP A 187 11.69 3.38 -6.50
CA TRP A 187 11.66 2.92 -5.11
C TRP A 187 12.84 2.01 -4.75
N LEU A 188 13.13 1.01 -5.58
CA LEU A 188 14.21 0.07 -5.31
C LEU A 188 15.58 0.77 -5.26
N SER A 189 15.78 1.78 -6.10
CA SER A 189 16.98 2.62 -6.07
C SER A 189 17.08 3.42 -4.78
N GLN A 190 15.97 4.02 -4.32
CA GLN A 190 15.93 4.77 -3.05
C GLN A 190 16.39 3.91 -1.86
N VAL A 191 15.78 2.74 -1.68
CA VAL A 191 16.12 1.85 -0.55
C VAL A 191 17.54 1.28 -0.65
N ARG A 192 18.03 1.03 -1.87
CA ARG A 192 19.42 0.60 -2.10
C ARG A 192 20.41 1.69 -1.75
N MET A 193 20.18 2.94 -2.15
CA MET A 193 21.03 4.09 -1.78
C MET A 193 21.17 4.23 -0.27
N VAL A 194 20.08 4.03 0.48
CA VAL A 194 20.11 4.10 1.94
C VAL A 194 20.81 2.88 2.56
N SER A 195 20.55 1.69 2.05
CA SER A 195 21.23 0.46 2.51
C SER A 195 22.74 0.55 2.35
N MET A 196 23.21 1.14 1.24
CA MET A 196 24.62 1.38 0.95
C MET A 196 25.20 2.63 1.65
N LYS A 197 24.37 3.38 2.39
CA LYS A 197 24.72 4.63 3.09
C LYS A 197 25.18 5.76 2.17
N TRP A 198 24.77 5.77 0.91
CA TRP A 198 24.95 6.92 0.02
C TRP A 198 24.04 8.07 0.42
N VAL A 199 22.87 7.72 0.99
CA VAL A 199 21.90 8.62 1.59
C VAL A 199 21.61 8.12 3.01
N ASP A 200 21.34 9.04 3.91
CA ASP A 200 21.19 8.71 5.33
C ASP A 200 19.89 7.96 5.64
N PHE A 201 18.77 8.36 5.04
CA PHE A 201 17.48 7.72 5.32
C PHE A 201 16.46 7.87 4.19
N VAL A 202 15.44 7.04 4.26
CA VAL A 202 14.19 7.13 3.50
C VAL A 202 13.01 7.07 4.45
N MET A 203 11.91 7.74 4.11
CA MET A 203 10.65 7.66 4.84
C MET A 203 9.82 6.50 4.32
N MET A 204 9.34 5.63 5.22
CA MET A 204 8.54 4.45 4.88
C MET A 204 7.43 4.24 5.90
N PRO A 205 6.33 3.55 5.51
CA PRO A 205 5.37 3.05 6.49
C PRO A 205 6.04 2.21 7.57
N LEU A 206 5.54 2.29 8.80
CA LEU A 206 5.93 1.35 9.84
C LEU A 206 5.47 -0.05 9.49
N MET A 207 6.26 -1.05 9.83
CA MET A 207 6.00 -2.47 9.58
C MET A 207 6.16 -3.28 10.88
N PRO A 208 5.23 -3.17 11.84
CA PRO A 208 5.36 -3.82 13.15
C PRO A 208 5.48 -5.33 13.06
N SER A 209 4.77 -5.97 12.12
CA SER A 209 4.84 -7.41 11.85
C SER A 209 6.26 -7.88 11.46
N LEU A 210 7.07 -6.98 10.89
CA LEU A 210 8.46 -7.19 10.54
C LEU A 210 9.43 -6.51 11.53
N LYS A 211 8.96 -6.15 12.72
CA LYS A 211 9.75 -5.40 13.73
C LYS A 211 10.34 -4.10 13.17
N ASN A 212 9.60 -3.43 12.29
CA ASN A 212 10.03 -2.23 11.55
C ASN A 212 11.37 -2.41 10.81
N GLN A 213 11.56 -3.57 10.22
CA GLN A 213 12.71 -3.90 9.37
C GLN A 213 12.24 -4.14 7.94
N TYR A 214 13.04 -3.70 6.97
CA TYR A 214 12.82 -3.96 5.56
C TYR A 214 13.97 -4.80 5.01
N HIS A 215 13.62 -5.91 4.38
CA HIS A 215 14.56 -6.84 3.77
C HIS A 215 14.11 -7.15 2.34
N LEU A 216 14.98 -6.93 1.39
CA LEU A 216 14.81 -7.38 0.01
C LEU A 216 16.20 -7.69 -0.55
N GLU A 217 16.47 -8.97 -0.83
CA GLU A 217 17.81 -9.43 -1.31
C GLU A 217 18.93 -8.97 -0.36
N ASP A 218 19.84 -8.13 -0.87
CA ASP A 218 20.96 -7.52 -0.14
C ASP A 218 20.59 -6.22 0.59
N ILE A 219 19.41 -5.67 0.33
CA ILE A 219 18.91 -4.42 0.94
C ILE A 219 18.41 -4.71 2.34
N ARG A 220 18.94 -3.97 3.33
CA ARG A 220 18.50 -4.05 4.73
C ARG A 220 18.34 -2.66 5.30
N LEU A 221 17.12 -2.36 5.75
CA LEU A 221 16.81 -1.12 6.45
C LEU A 221 16.11 -1.42 7.77
N VAL A 222 16.29 -0.53 8.74
CA VAL A 222 15.60 -0.57 10.03
C VAL A 222 15.05 0.82 10.34
N ALA A 223 13.89 0.88 10.98
CA ALA A 223 13.36 2.15 11.45
C ALA A 223 14.21 2.69 12.62
N VAL A 224 14.37 3.99 12.66
CA VAL A 224 14.92 4.68 13.85
C VAL A 224 13.92 4.48 15.00
N PRO A 225 14.38 4.02 16.17
CA PRO A 225 13.48 3.71 17.28
C PRO A 225 12.75 4.96 17.80
N ASN A 226 11.51 4.78 18.22
CA ASN A 226 10.71 5.74 18.99
C ASN A 226 10.48 7.10 18.33
N ILE A 227 10.71 7.24 17.02
CA ILE A 227 10.39 8.46 16.27
C ILE A 227 9.55 8.17 15.05
N VAL A 228 8.66 9.10 14.73
CA VAL A 228 7.85 9.07 13.50
C VAL A 228 7.73 10.47 12.92
N LEU A 229 7.39 10.51 11.63
CA LEU A 229 7.00 11.70 10.90
C LEU A 229 5.50 11.63 10.62
N GLN A 230 4.75 12.68 10.95
CA GLN A 230 3.35 12.81 10.60
C GLN A 230 3.23 13.32 9.16
N LEU A 231 2.43 12.65 8.36
CA LEU A 231 2.06 13.11 7.03
C LEU A 231 0.73 13.86 7.12
N ASN A 232 0.77 15.15 6.81
CA ASN A 232 -0.35 16.05 7.04
C ASN A 232 -1.31 16.10 5.83
N ASP A 233 -1.72 14.94 5.37
CA ASP A 233 -2.69 14.77 4.29
C ASP A 233 -3.64 13.61 4.61
N SER A 234 -4.68 13.42 3.80
CA SER A 234 -5.65 12.32 3.93
C SER A 234 -5.55 11.34 2.75
N ARG A 235 -5.96 10.10 2.97
CA ARG A 235 -5.95 9.07 1.92
C ARG A 235 -7.36 8.67 1.54
N HIS A 236 -7.58 8.46 0.24
CA HIS A 236 -8.88 8.25 -0.36
C HIS A 236 -8.83 7.14 -1.40
N PHE A 237 -9.93 6.43 -1.59
CA PHE A 237 -10.13 5.65 -2.80
C PHE A 237 -10.61 6.56 -3.93
N ILE A 238 -10.19 6.27 -5.16
CA ILE A 238 -10.62 6.99 -6.34
C ILE A 238 -11.33 6.05 -7.31
N ILE A 239 -12.45 6.51 -7.86
CA ILE A 239 -13.32 5.75 -8.77
C ILE A 239 -13.40 6.51 -10.09
N SER A 240 -13.14 5.82 -11.20
CA SER A 240 -13.25 6.40 -12.54
C SER A 240 -14.66 6.89 -12.81
N LYS A 241 -14.83 8.15 -13.26
CA LYS A 241 -16.11 8.69 -13.72
C LYS A 241 -16.55 8.13 -15.07
N HIS A 242 -15.62 7.56 -15.82
CA HIS A 242 -15.83 7.07 -17.19
C HIS A 242 -16.21 5.58 -17.24
N HIS A 243 -16.17 4.86 -16.10
CA HIS A 243 -16.56 3.46 -16.06
C HIS A 243 -18.10 3.32 -16.00
N PRO A 244 -18.70 2.33 -16.68
CA PRO A 244 -20.17 2.13 -16.67
C PRO A 244 -20.79 2.02 -15.28
N ASP A 245 -20.07 1.42 -14.33
CA ASP A 245 -20.52 1.20 -12.95
C ASP A 245 -20.16 2.34 -11.98
N ALA A 246 -19.56 3.43 -12.46
CA ALA A 246 -18.96 4.48 -11.64
C ALA A 246 -19.91 5.02 -10.55
N THR A 247 -21.10 5.47 -10.94
CA THR A 247 -22.06 6.09 -10.01
C THR A 247 -22.53 5.11 -8.93
N GLN A 248 -22.82 3.86 -9.32
CA GLN A 248 -23.26 2.83 -8.38
C GLN A 248 -22.14 2.48 -7.40
N ALA A 249 -20.91 2.25 -7.92
CA ALA A 249 -19.76 1.92 -7.09
C ALA A 249 -19.40 3.05 -6.12
N TYR A 250 -19.44 4.31 -6.58
CA TYR A 250 -19.15 5.46 -5.73
C TYR A 250 -20.18 5.59 -4.59
N ALA A 251 -21.48 5.51 -4.91
CA ALA A 251 -22.53 5.56 -3.89
C ALA A 251 -22.39 4.43 -2.85
N ALA A 252 -22.12 3.21 -3.33
CA ALA A 252 -21.91 2.05 -2.47
C ALA A 252 -20.67 2.21 -1.60
N LEU A 253 -19.53 2.63 -2.18
CA LEU A 253 -18.29 2.84 -1.44
C LEU A 253 -18.49 3.88 -0.31
N GLN A 254 -19.13 5.02 -0.61
CA GLN A 254 -19.40 6.06 0.37
C GLN A 254 -20.30 5.55 1.53
N ALA A 255 -21.37 4.85 1.20
CA ALA A 255 -22.29 4.27 2.20
C ALA A 255 -21.55 3.26 3.10
N GLY A 256 -20.76 2.38 2.50
CA GLY A 256 -20.00 1.36 3.24
C GLY A 256 -18.87 1.96 4.08
N LEU A 257 -18.11 2.92 3.57
CA LEU A 257 -17.07 3.63 4.34
C LEU A 257 -17.67 4.33 5.56
N LYS A 258 -18.82 5.00 5.39
CA LYS A 258 -19.55 5.63 6.49
C LYS A 258 -19.94 4.61 7.56
N GLN A 259 -20.42 3.44 7.16
CA GLN A 259 -20.80 2.37 8.08
C GLN A 259 -19.57 1.80 8.80
N LEU A 260 -18.50 1.44 8.07
CA LEU A 260 -17.23 0.93 8.65
C LEU A 260 -16.61 1.95 9.61
N ARG A 261 -16.66 3.23 9.28
CA ARG A 261 -16.16 4.30 10.15
C ARG A 261 -16.97 4.40 11.43
N LYS A 262 -18.32 4.35 11.34
CA LYS A 262 -19.20 4.37 12.51
C LYS A 262 -18.94 3.18 13.46
N GLN A 263 -18.55 2.04 12.92
CA GLN A 263 -18.21 0.83 13.68
C GLN A 263 -16.79 0.84 14.24
N GLY A 264 -15.97 1.85 13.93
CA GLY A 264 -14.55 1.90 14.28
C GLY A 264 -13.67 0.91 13.49
N ALA A 265 -14.23 0.21 12.50
CA ALA A 265 -13.56 -0.87 11.78
C ALA A 265 -12.35 -0.35 10.95
N ILE A 266 -12.46 0.83 10.33
CA ILE A 266 -11.37 1.42 9.54
C ILE A 266 -10.18 1.74 10.45
N GLU A 267 -10.41 2.47 11.54
CA GLU A 267 -9.36 2.84 12.47
C GLU A 267 -8.69 1.61 13.10
N LYS A 268 -9.51 0.62 13.51
CA LYS A 268 -9.03 -0.65 14.02
C LYS A 268 -8.10 -1.34 13.01
N ALA A 269 -8.51 -1.46 11.76
CA ALA A 269 -7.75 -2.13 10.72
C ALA A 269 -6.36 -1.51 10.53
N TYR A 270 -6.27 -0.20 10.41
CA TYR A 270 -4.99 0.47 10.23
C TYR A 270 -4.12 0.50 11.49
N LYS A 271 -4.73 0.50 12.69
CA LYS A 271 -3.99 0.36 13.97
C LYS A 271 -3.40 -1.04 14.12
N GLU A 272 -4.20 -2.09 13.91
CA GLU A 272 -3.74 -3.48 14.01
C GLU A 272 -2.66 -3.80 13.00
N ALA A 273 -2.76 -3.26 11.78
CA ALA A 273 -1.73 -3.38 10.76
C ALA A 273 -0.50 -2.48 11.01
N GLY A 274 -0.55 -1.58 11.98
CA GLY A 274 0.58 -0.74 12.42
C GLY A 274 0.79 0.55 11.64
N PHE A 275 -0.18 0.99 10.81
CA PHE A 275 -0.09 2.25 10.05
C PHE A 275 -0.55 3.47 10.84
N ILE A 276 -1.35 3.25 11.88
CA ILE A 276 -1.68 4.23 12.91
C ILE A 276 -1.02 3.74 14.19
N PRO A 277 0.20 4.21 14.52
CA PRO A 277 0.94 3.72 15.68
C PRO A 277 0.30 4.20 16.99
N ASN A 278 0.62 3.51 18.08
CA ASN A 278 0.36 4.04 19.41
C ASN A 278 1.35 5.17 19.70
N LEU A 279 0.89 6.41 19.65
CA LEU A 279 1.75 7.59 19.83
C LEU A 279 2.40 7.70 21.21
N ASN A 280 1.97 6.91 22.20
CA ASN A 280 2.68 6.82 23.48
C ASN A 280 4.07 6.21 23.35
N ASP A 281 4.31 5.45 22.27
CA ASP A 281 5.58 4.76 22.01
C ASP A 281 6.51 5.56 21.09
N TYR A 282 6.04 6.73 20.58
CA TYR A 282 6.75 7.49 19.56
C TYR A 282 6.75 8.99 19.84
N THR A 283 7.85 9.63 19.47
CA THR A 283 7.94 11.09 19.36
C THR A 283 7.65 11.50 17.90
N VAL A 284 6.70 12.39 17.70
CA VAL A 284 6.41 12.99 16.38
C VAL A 284 7.40 14.14 16.14
N ILE A 285 8.36 13.93 15.24
CA ILE A 285 9.49 14.85 15.06
C ILE A 285 9.12 16.16 14.35
N ASN A 286 8.14 16.10 13.49
CA ASN A 286 7.71 17.24 12.65
C ASN A 286 6.39 17.87 13.10
N SER A 287 5.90 17.56 14.31
CA SER A 287 4.80 18.31 14.90
C SER A 287 5.22 19.78 15.07
N THR A 288 4.40 20.70 14.61
CA THR A 288 4.44 22.09 15.03
C THR A 288 3.61 22.19 16.31
N ASP A 289 4.27 22.22 17.44
CA ASP A 289 3.63 22.66 18.67
C ASP A 289 3.16 24.10 18.55
#